data_fb627843f0772bab727a5b9870c3d3a4
#
_entry.id   fb627843f0772bab727a5b9870c3d3a4
#
_cell.length_a   1.000
_cell.length_b   1.000
_cell.length_c   1.000
_cell.angle_alpha   90.00
_cell.angle_beta   90.00
_cell.angle_gamma   90.00
#
_symmetry.space_group_name_H-M   'P 1'
#
loop_
_entity.id
_entity.type
_entity.pdbx_description
1 polymer ?
#
loop_
_entity_poly.entity_id
_entity_poly.type
_entity_poly.pdbx_seq_one_letter_code
_entity_poly.pdbx_strand_id
1 'polypeptide(L)'
;MDDGVRGTGRTVEWAVVDSGVGPLLLAATADGLVGVVFHAGPEVRREAPARFAARLAAEPVETATGRLAGPVRMLEAYFAGRLREFRLPLDWSLTGGFNRQVLRELASGVPYGTLVGYGELAARVGRPHAAQAVGAAMGANPLPVVVPCHRVVEAGGGLGGFGGGAETKRRLLTLEGVLPEPLF
;
A
#
# COMPACT_ATOMS: atom_id res chain seq x y z
N MET A 1 -40.60 13.66 19.97
CA MET A 1 -40.33 12.41 19.24
C MET A 1 -39.19 12.74 18.29
N ASP A 2 -38.00 12.46 18.74
CA ASP A 2 -36.77 12.76 17.99
C ASP A 2 -36.33 11.44 17.37
N ASP A 3 -36.72 11.26 16.10
CA ASP A 3 -36.28 10.11 15.30
C ASP A 3 -34.84 10.36 14.87
N GLY A 4 -33.92 9.95 15.74
CA GLY A 4 -32.51 9.85 15.42
C GLY A 4 -32.32 8.90 14.25
N VAL A 5 -32.25 9.43 13.04
CA VAL A 5 -31.74 8.74 11.86
C VAL A 5 -30.28 8.39 12.15
N ARG A 6 -30.04 7.21 12.72
CA ARG A 6 -28.72 6.59 12.76
C ARG A 6 -28.37 6.23 11.32
N GLY A 7 -27.63 7.11 10.70
CA GLY A 7 -26.99 6.83 9.44
C GLY A 7 -26.09 5.60 9.60
N THR A 8 -26.53 4.46 9.07
CA THR A 8 -25.69 3.27 8.88
C THR A 8 -24.72 3.48 7.70
N GLY A 9 -24.11 4.67 7.66
CA GLY A 9 -23.16 5.04 6.63
C GLY A 9 -21.85 4.26 6.85
N ARG A 10 -21.33 3.67 5.79
CA ARG A 10 -19.95 3.14 5.79
C ARG A 10 -19.02 4.28 6.15
N THR A 11 -18.02 4.02 6.99
CA THR A 11 -16.98 4.99 7.34
C THR A 11 -15.63 4.51 6.83
N VAL A 12 -14.78 5.45 6.43
CA VAL A 12 -13.36 5.23 6.19
C VAL A 12 -12.56 6.04 7.21
N GLU A 13 -11.89 5.33 8.11
CA GLU A 13 -10.98 5.94 9.07
C GLU A 13 -9.66 6.26 8.37
N TRP A 14 -9.09 7.43 8.64
CA TRP A 14 -7.81 7.83 8.08
C TRP A 14 -6.95 8.58 9.09
N ALA A 15 -5.62 8.48 8.92
CA ALA A 15 -4.65 9.23 9.72
C ALA A 15 -3.36 9.41 8.92
N VAL A 16 -2.58 10.43 9.28
CA VAL A 16 -1.21 10.60 8.82
C VAL A 16 -0.25 10.12 9.90
N VAL A 17 0.71 9.30 9.51
CA VAL A 17 1.75 8.76 10.39
C VAL A 17 3.13 9.02 9.82
N ASP A 18 4.10 9.26 10.67
CA ASP A 18 5.50 9.39 10.26
C ASP A 18 6.10 8.01 9.95
N SER A 19 7.03 7.97 9.02
CA SER A 19 7.70 6.73 8.63
C SER A 19 9.14 6.98 8.17
N GLY A 20 9.90 5.92 7.99
CA GLY A 20 11.25 5.97 7.43
C GLY A 20 11.33 6.47 5.98
N VAL A 21 10.20 6.65 5.30
CA VAL A 21 10.11 7.18 3.93
C VAL A 21 9.29 8.48 3.87
N GLY A 22 9.12 9.16 4.99
CA GLY A 22 8.32 10.36 5.13
C GLY A 22 6.88 10.06 5.58
N PRO A 23 6.01 11.09 5.65
CA PRO A 23 4.66 10.92 6.15
C PRO A 23 3.81 10.07 5.20
N LEU A 24 3.08 9.13 5.77
CA LEU A 24 2.12 8.26 5.08
C LEU A 24 0.70 8.58 5.55
N LEU A 25 -0.24 8.68 4.61
CA LEU A 25 -1.65 8.67 4.96
C LEU A 25 -2.17 7.24 4.85
N LEU A 26 -2.77 6.75 5.92
CA LEU A 26 -3.41 5.43 5.99
C LEU A 26 -4.92 5.59 5.95
N ALA A 27 -5.62 4.66 5.31
CA ALA A 27 -7.07 4.60 5.31
C ALA A 27 -7.53 3.16 5.57
N ALA A 28 -8.57 2.99 6.40
CA ALA A 28 -9.14 1.68 6.74
C ALA A 28 -10.67 1.72 6.77
N THR A 29 -11.28 0.62 6.33
CA THR A 29 -12.72 0.34 6.43
C THR A 29 -12.98 -0.74 7.48
N ALA A 30 -14.22 -1.17 7.61
CA ALA A 30 -14.57 -2.31 8.45
C ALA A 30 -13.92 -3.63 7.98
N ASP A 31 -13.59 -3.72 6.69
CA ASP A 31 -12.99 -4.92 6.07
C ASP A 31 -11.45 -4.94 6.15
N GLY A 32 -10.81 -3.84 6.55
CA GLY A 32 -9.37 -3.77 6.75
C GLY A 32 -8.71 -2.51 6.19
N LEU A 33 -7.38 -2.52 6.11
CA LEU A 33 -6.60 -1.45 5.49
C LEU A 33 -6.96 -1.38 3.99
N VAL A 34 -7.34 -0.19 3.51
CA VAL A 34 -7.83 0.03 2.14
C VAL A 34 -6.91 0.93 1.32
N GLY A 35 -6.07 1.73 1.99
CA GLY A 35 -5.17 2.64 1.29
C GLY A 35 -3.96 3.07 2.11
N VAL A 36 -2.86 3.29 1.39
CA VAL A 36 -1.63 3.93 1.87
C VAL A 36 -1.21 4.94 0.82
N VAL A 37 -0.95 6.18 1.21
CA VAL A 37 -0.54 7.26 0.31
C VAL A 37 0.79 7.83 0.80
N PHE A 38 1.79 7.86 -0.09
CA PHE A 38 3.09 8.47 0.18
C PHE A 38 3.01 10.00 0.20
N HIS A 39 4.01 10.62 0.81
CA HIS A 39 4.21 12.07 0.82
C HIS A 39 2.98 12.83 1.31
N ALA A 40 2.43 12.38 2.46
CA ALA A 40 1.20 12.89 3.04
C ALA A 40 1.35 14.31 3.63
N GLY A 41 1.81 15.25 2.81
CA GLY A 41 1.83 16.68 3.12
C GLY A 41 0.43 17.30 3.14
N PRO A 42 0.33 18.64 3.32
CA PRO A 42 -0.94 19.34 3.50
C PRO A 42 -1.97 19.10 2.39
N GLU A 43 -1.53 19.02 1.14
CA GLU A 43 -2.40 18.77 -0.02
C GLU A 43 -2.99 17.35 0.01
N VAL A 44 -2.14 16.34 0.17
CA VAL A 44 -2.58 14.94 0.24
C VAL A 44 -3.53 14.73 1.43
N ARG A 45 -3.20 15.32 2.59
CA ARG A 45 -4.05 15.26 3.80
C ARG A 45 -5.43 15.86 3.58
N ARG A 46 -5.55 16.90 2.75
CA ARG A 46 -6.83 17.52 2.42
C ARG A 46 -7.63 16.69 1.40
N GLU A 47 -6.96 16.14 0.38
CA GLU A 47 -7.63 15.56 -0.81
C GLU A 47 -7.82 14.05 -0.73
N ALA A 48 -6.87 13.31 -0.18
CA ALA A 48 -6.92 11.86 -0.19
C ALA A 48 -8.10 11.28 0.61
N PRO A 49 -8.47 11.78 1.80
CA PRO A 49 -9.63 11.28 2.52
C PRO A 49 -10.94 11.46 1.73
N ALA A 50 -11.12 12.59 1.06
CA ALA A 50 -12.30 12.84 0.23
C ALA A 50 -12.35 11.89 -0.98
N ARG A 51 -11.21 11.58 -1.60
CA ARG A 51 -11.13 10.60 -2.70
C ARG A 51 -11.47 9.18 -2.24
N PHE A 52 -10.98 8.76 -1.07
CA PHE A 52 -11.36 7.48 -0.49
C PHE A 52 -12.86 7.43 -0.19
N ALA A 53 -13.38 8.46 0.46
CA ALA A 53 -14.79 8.58 0.80
C ALA A 53 -15.68 8.45 -0.44
N ALA A 54 -15.38 9.19 -1.50
CA ALA A 54 -16.14 9.14 -2.76
C ALA A 54 -16.08 7.76 -3.43
N ARG A 55 -14.90 7.15 -3.51
CA ARG A 55 -14.72 5.83 -4.15
C ARG A 55 -15.37 4.68 -3.36
N LEU A 56 -15.44 4.81 -2.06
CA LEU A 56 -15.97 3.78 -1.16
C LEU A 56 -17.44 4.03 -0.76
N ALA A 57 -18.04 5.13 -1.21
CA ALA A 57 -19.34 5.60 -0.75
C ALA A 57 -19.43 5.58 0.79
N ALA A 58 -18.45 6.20 1.44
CA ALA A 58 -18.21 6.19 2.87
C ALA A 58 -17.96 7.60 3.40
N GLU A 59 -18.13 7.81 4.69
CA GLU A 59 -17.79 9.07 5.37
C GLU A 59 -16.35 9.01 5.89
N PRO A 60 -15.49 10.02 5.62
CA PRO A 60 -14.14 10.07 6.11
C PRO A 60 -14.09 10.49 7.58
N VAL A 61 -13.37 9.75 8.41
CA VAL A 61 -13.18 10.02 9.83
C VAL A 61 -11.70 10.05 10.16
N GLU A 62 -11.17 11.20 10.60
CA GLU A 62 -9.79 11.31 11.02
C GLU A 62 -9.58 10.70 12.41
N THR A 63 -8.81 9.62 12.48
CA THR A 63 -8.44 8.97 13.75
C THR A 63 -7.26 8.02 13.57
N ALA A 64 -6.28 8.09 14.44
CA ALA A 64 -5.14 7.16 14.48
C ALA A 64 -5.39 5.92 15.36
N THR A 65 -6.54 5.86 16.01
CA THR A 65 -7.00 4.75 16.85
C THR A 65 -7.97 3.84 16.09
N GLY A 66 -8.68 2.96 16.77
CA GLY A 66 -9.67 2.10 16.14
C GLY A 66 -9.05 1.15 15.11
N ARG A 67 -9.57 1.17 13.88
CA ARG A 67 -9.15 0.26 12.80
C ARG A 67 -7.72 0.48 12.33
N LEU A 68 -7.16 1.67 12.53
CA LEU A 68 -5.79 2.00 12.15
C LEU A 68 -4.75 1.65 13.21
N ALA A 69 -5.13 1.37 14.45
CA ALA A 69 -4.19 1.07 15.53
C ALA A 69 -3.28 -0.14 15.20
N GLY A 70 -3.82 -1.20 14.61
CA GLY A 70 -3.06 -2.37 14.15
C GLY A 70 -2.09 -2.04 13.02
N PRO A 71 -2.59 -1.51 11.88
CA PRO A 71 -1.74 -1.07 10.76
C PRO A 71 -0.62 -0.11 11.16
N VAL A 72 -0.89 0.89 12.01
CA VAL A 72 0.12 1.83 12.49
C VAL A 72 1.25 1.10 13.23
N ARG A 73 0.92 0.26 14.22
CA ARG A 73 1.94 -0.50 14.96
C ARG A 73 2.76 -1.41 14.06
N MET A 74 2.13 -2.04 13.06
CA MET A 74 2.86 -2.91 12.13
C MET A 74 3.79 -2.12 11.21
N LEU A 75 3.38 -0.96 10.72
CA LEU A 75 4.24 -0.08 9.92
C LEU A 75 5.41 0.46 10.74
N GLU A 76 5.18 0.89 11.98
CA GLU A 76 6.25 1.29 12.90
C GLU A 76 7.26 0.16 13.14
N ALA A 77 6.80 -1.06 13.35
CA ALA A 77 7.66 -2.23 13.51
C ALA A 77 8.43 -2.57 12.24
N TYR A 78 7.80 -2.43 11.05
CA TYR A 78 8.45 -2.63 9.76
C TYR A 78 9.57 -1.63 9.52
N PHE A 79 9.29 -0.34 9.70
CA PHE A 79 10.31 0.71 9.51
C PHE A 79 11.43 0.69 10.56
N ALA A 80 11.17 0.08 11.71
CA ALA A 80 12.19 -0.22 12.72
C ALA A 80 12.97 -1.53 12.46
N GLY A 81 12.74 -2.20 11.32
CA GLY A 81 13.40 -3.47 10.96
C GLY A 81 12.97 -4.69 11.80
N ARG A 82 11.91 -4.57 12.59
CA ARG A 82 11.43 -5.62 13.51
C ARG A 82 10.31 -6.47 12.93
N LEU A 83 9.66 -6.04 11.84
CA LEU A 83 8.61 -6.77 11.16
C LEU A 83 9.00 -7.04 9.71
N ARG A 84 8.83 -8.29 9.26
CA ARG A 84 9.11 -8.72 7.89
C ARG A 84 7.87 -9.15 7.11
N GLU A 85 6.75 -9.35 7.79
CA GLU A 85 5.50 -9.81 7.19
C GLU A 85 4.31 -9.06 7.82
N PHE A 86 3.48 -8.45 6.98
CA PHE A 86 2.24 -7.81 7.43
C PHE A 86 1.13 -8.85 7.53
N ARG A 87 0.61 -9.05 8.73
CA ARG A 87 -0.54 -9.94 9.00
C ARG A 87 -1.71 -9.10 9.48
N LEU A 88 -2.39 -8.45 8.55
CA LEU A 88 -3.55 -7.62 8.81
C LEU A 88 -4.61 -7.80 7.72
N PRO A 89 -5.89 -7.57 8.04
CA PRO A 89 -6.95 -7.57 7.05
C PRO A 89 -6.71 -6.46 6.01
N LEU A 90 -6.85 -6.79 4.73
CA LEU A 90 -6.78 -5.86 3.60
C LEU A 90 -8.13 -5.76 2.92
N ASP A 91 -8.61 -4.54 2.76
CA ASP A 91 -9.79 -4.26 1.96
C ASP A 91 -9.37 -4.01 0.50
N TRP A 92 -9.75 -4.92 -0.38
CA TRP A 92 -9.42 -4.91 -1.79
C TRP A 92 -10.45 -4.16 -2.66
N SER A 93 -11.41 -3.44 -2.06
CA SER A 93 -12.49 -2.78 -2.81
C SER A 93 -12.04 -1.68 -3.77
N LEU A 94 -10.85 -1.11 -3.58
CA LEU A 94 -10.27 -0.11 -4.49
C LEU A 94 -9.56 -0.70 -5.71
N THR A 95 -9.48 -2.00 -5.83
CA THR A 95 -8.87 -2.70 -6.98
C THR A 95 -9.73 -3.87 -7.40
N GLY A 96 -9.61 -4.31 -8.65
CA GLY A 96 -10.42 -5.38 -9.19
C GLY A 96 -9.74 -6.11 -10.36
N GLY A 97 -10.40 -7.16 -10.85
CA GLY A 97 -9.96 -7.90 -12.04
C GLY A 97 -8.49 -8.37 -11.96
N PHE A 98 -7.77 -8.19 -13.05
CA PHE A 98 -6.36 -8.58 -13.18
C PHE A 98 -5.46 -7.86 -12.14
N ASN A 99 -5.66 -6.57 -11.90
CA ASN A 99 -4.85 -5.82 -10.93
C ASN A 99 -4.96 -6.44 -9.53
N ARG A 100 -6.17 -6.79 -9.07
CA ARG A 100 -6.37 -7.44 -7.77
C ARG A 100 -5.69 -8.81 -7.72
N GLN A 101 -5.76 -9.59 -8.80
CA GLN A 101 -5.11 -10.89 -8.88
C GLN A 101 -3.58 -10.75 -8.73
N VAL A 102 -2.97 -9.84 -9.48
CA VAL A 102 -1.53 -9.56 -9.41
C VAL A 102 -1.10 -9.06 -8.04
N LEU A 103 -1.85 -8.12 -7.46
CA LEU A 103 -1.50 -7.55 -6.16
C LEU A 103 -1.64 -8.57 -5.02
N ARG A 104 -2.59 -9.49 -5.09
CA ARG A 104 -2.72 -10.59 -4.13
C ARG A 104 -1.56 -11.59 -4.25
N GLU A 105 -1.18 -11.96 -5.47
CA GLU A 105 -0.01 -12.81 -5.71
C GLU A 105 1.26 -12.14 -5.17
N LEU A 106 1.44 -10.85 -5.41
CA LEU A 106 2.57 -10.07 -4.89
C LEU A 106 2.60 -10.09 -3.35
N ALA A 107 1.45 -9.85 -2.71
CA ALA A 107 1.36 -9.78 -1.25
C ALA A 107 1.71 -11.11 -0.56
N SER A 108 1.32 -12.24 -1.15
CA SER A 108 1.52 -13.58 -0.57
C SER A 108 2.76 -14.30 -1.07
N GLY A 109 3.20 -14.01 -2.30
CA GLY A 109 4.20 -14.79 -3.02
C GLY A 109 5.60 -14.16 -3.10
N VAL A 110 5.78 -12.90 -2.67
CA VAL A 110 7.07 -12.19 -2.74
C VAL A 110 7.52 -11.73 -1.35
N PRO A 111 8.34 -12.55 -0.66
CA PRO A 111 8.75 -12.29 0.71
C PRO A 111 9.64 -11.05 0.88
N TYR A 112 9.74 -10.57 2.11
CA TYR A 112 10.69 -9.54 2.56
C TYR A 112 12.13 -9.89 2.13
N GLY A 113 12.85 -8.90 1.61
CA GLY A 113 14.24 -9.06 1.19
C GLY A 113 14.42 -9.80 -0.14
N THR A 114 13.35 -10.01 -0.92
CA THR A 114 13.40 -10.65 -2.24
C THR A 114 12.88 -9.71 -3.33
N LEU A 115 13.24 -9.99 -4.57
CA LEU A 115 12.78 -9.28 -5.76
C LEU A 115 12.06 -10.22 -6.70
N VAL A 116 11.18 -9.66 -7.52
CA VAL A 116 10.49 -10.37 -8.62
C VAL A 116 10.47 -9.48 -9.85
N GLY A 117 10.65 -10.06 -11.04
CA GLY A 117 10.50 -9.33 -12.29
C GLY A 117 9.03 -9.20 -12.70
N TYR A 118 8.69 -8.14 -13.47
CA TYR A 118 7.34 -7.97 -14.02
C TYR A 118 6.86 -9.18 -14.82
N GLY A 119 7.73 -9.75 -15.66
CA GLY A 119 7.41 -10.95 -16.47
C GLY A 119 7.22 -12.20 -15.61
N GLU A 120 8.03 -12.37 -14.57
CA GLU A 120 7.90 -13.50 -13.64
C GLU A 120 6.57 -13.41 -12.88
N LEU A 121 6.22 -12.23 -12.35
CA LEU A 121 4.95 -12.02 -11.66
C LEU A 121 3.76 -12.24 -12.60
N ALA A 122 3.87 -11.82 -13.88
CA ALA A 122 2.89 -12.11 -14.92
C ALA A 122 2.71 -13.62 -15.14
N ALA A 123 3.79 -14.38 -15.20
CA ALA A 123 3.75 -15.84 -15.34
C ALA A 123 3.09 -16.52 -14.14
N ARG A 124 3.38 -16.07 -12.90
CA ARG A 124 2.78 -16.60 -11.67
C ARG A 124 1.26 -16.47 -11.65
N VAL A 125 0.71 -15.41 -12.25
CA VAL A 125 -0.74 -15.20 -12.36
C VAL A 125 -1.34 -15.82 -13.65
N GLY A 126 -0.58 -16.67 -14.34
CA GLY A 126 -1.04 -17.40 -15.53
C GLY A 126 -1.09 -16.56 -16.81
N ARG A 127 -0.40 -15.41 -16.86
CA ARG A 127 -0.37 -14.52 -18.02
C ARG A 127 1.06 -14.07 -18.37
N PRO A 128 1.93 -14.98 -18.85
CA PRO A 128 3.37 -14.73 -19.02
C PRO A 128 3.72 -13.57 -19.97
N HIS A 129 2.79 -13.16 -20.84
CA HIS A 129 3.01 -12.03 -21.76
C HIS A 129 2.45 -10.69 -21.24
N ALA A 130 1.94 -10.65 -20.01
CA ALA A 130 1.26 -9.47 -19.44
C ALA A 130 2.17 -8.58 -18.57
N ALA A 131 3.49 -8.57 -18.79
CA ALA A 131 4.42 -7.77 -17.97
C ALA A 131 4.06 -6.28 -17.92
N GLN A 132 3.61 -5.70 -19.03
CA GLN A 132 3.15 -4.30 -19.08
C GLN A 132 1.89 -4.08 -18.22
N ALA A 133 0.94 -5.02 -18.26
CA ALA A 133 -0.27 -4.94 -17.43
C ALA A 133 0.06 -5.11 -15.94
N VAL A 134 1.08 -5.91 -15.59
CA VAL A 134 1.64 -6.00 -14.23
C VAL A 134 2.21 -4.64 -13.81
N GLY A 135 2.96 -3.97 -14.68
CA GLY A 135 3.46 -2.62 -14.43
C GLY A 135 2.32 -1.63 -14.13
N ALA A 136 1.23 -1.67 -14.90
CA ALA A 136 0.05 -0.86 -14.64
C ALA A 136 -0.61 -1.20 -13.28
N ALA A 137 -0.67 -2.48 -12.92
CA ALA A 137 -1.18 -2.91 -11.61
C ALA A 137 -0.31 -2.39 -10.44
N MET A 138 1.02 -2.35 -10.62
CA MET A 138 1.92 -1.75 -9.62
C MET A 138 1.66 -0.26 -9.44
N GLY A 139 1.50 0.48 -10.55
CA GLY A 139 1.17 1.91 -10.53
C GLY A 139 -0.20 2.22 -9.91
N ALA A 140 -1.13 1.27 -9.96
CA ALA A 140 -2.48 1.38 -9.41
C ALA A 140 -2.64 0.75 -8.01
N ASN A 141 -1.55 0.29 -7.40
CA ASN A 141 -1.59 -0.34 -6.07
C ASN A 141 -2.09 0.64 -5.01
N PRO A 142 -3.25 0.40 -4.37
CA PRO A 142 -3.76 1.28 -3.32
C PRO A 142 -3.11 1.07 -1.95
N LEU A 143 -2.31 0.01 -1.79
CA LEU A 143 -1.76 -0.49 -0.52
C LEU A 143 -0.22 -0.62 -0.55
N PRO A 144 0.53 0.35 -1.11
CA PRO A 144 1.98 0.22 -1.19
C PRO A 144 2.60 0.02 0.19
N VAL A 145 3.81 -0.52 0.25
CA VAL A 145 4.53 -1.01 1.43
C VAL A 145 3.94 -2.34 1.94
N VAL A 146 2.66 -2.37 2.28
CA VAL A 146 1.98 -3.58 2.77
C VAL A 146 1.81 -4.60 1.64
N VAL A 147 1.39 -4.16 0.47
CA VAL A 147 1.46 -4.92 -0.79
C VAL A 147 2.72 -4.45 -1.52
N PRO A 148 3.79 -5.25 -1.57
CA PRO A 148 5.16 -4.78 -1.75
C PRO A 148 5.53 -4.54 -3.22
N CYS A 149 4.88 -3.58 -3.90
CA CYS A 149 5.20 -3.23 -5.28
C CYS A 149 6.63 -2.69 -5.45
N HIS A 150 7.30 -2.26 -4.38
CA HIS A 150 8.71 -1.91 -4.39
C HIS A 150 9.65 -3.10 -4.66
N ARG A 151 9.19 -4.35 -4.46
CA ARG A 151 9.95 -5.58 -4.76
C ARG A 151 9.87 -6.00 -6.23
N VAL A 152 9.08 -5.30 -7.06
CA VAL A 152 8.94 -5.60 -8.48
C VAL A 152 9.94 -4.75 -9.27
N VAL A 153 10.77 -5.40 -10.11
CA VAL A 153 11.90 -4.78 -10.83
C VAL A 153 11.89 -5.14 -12.31
N GLU A 154 12.63 -4.38 -13.10
CA GLU A 154 12.82 -4.63 -14.52
C GLU A 154 13.74 -5.83 -14.79
N ALA A 155 13.56 -6.49 -15.91
CA ALA A 155 14.34 -7.66 -16.32
C ALA A 155 15.85 -7.39 -16.43
N GLY A 156 16.24 -6.14 -16.71
CA GLY A 156 17.64 -5.70 -16.79
C GLY A 156 18.27 -5.29 -15.44
N GLY A 157 17.58 -5.51 -14.31
CA GLY A 157 18.05 -5.12 -12.98
C GLY A 157 17.77 -3.65 -12.63
N GLY A 158 17.12 -2.89 -13.51
CA GLY A 158 16.63 -1.55 -13.20
C GLY A 158 15.53 -1.59 -12.15
N LEU A 159 15.48 -0.58 -11.27
CA LEU A 159 14.46 -0.52 -10.22
C LEU A 159 13.05 -0.35 -10.79
N GLY A 160 12.91 0.22 -11.99
CA GLY A 160 11.61 0.53 -12.59
C GLY A 160 10.90 1.70 -11.92
N GLY A 161 9.69 2.01 -12.43
CA GLY A 161 8.84 3.04 -11.85
C GLY A 161 8.29 2.66 -10.48
N PHE A 162 7.97 3.68 -9.67
CA PHE A 162 7.38 3.50 -8.35
C PHE A 162 6.52 4.72 -7.97
N GLY A 163 5.31 4.48 -7.46
CA GLY A 163 4.38 5.56 -7.12
C GLY A 163 4.86 6.50 -6.01
N GLY A 164 5.69 6.01 -5.11
CA GLY A 164 6.34 6.81 -4.06
C GLY A 164 7.62 7.51 -4.51
N GLY A 165 8.04 7.35 -5.79
CA GLY A 165 9.30 7.86 -6.32
C GLY A 165 10.49 6.91 -6.13
N ALA A 166 11.52 7.10 -6.95
CA ALA A 166 12.71 6.23 -6.99
C ALA A 166 13.45 6.19 -5.64
N GLU A 167 13.56 7.31 -4.96
CA GLU A 167 14.22 7.39 -3.65
C GLU A 167 13.48 6.57 -2.60
N THR A 168 12.14 6.69 -2.53
CA THR A 168 11.32 5.91 -1.61
C THR A 168 11.49 4.41 -1.86
N LYS A 169 11.46 3.98 -3.13
CA LYS A 169 11.70 2.57 -3.50
C LYS A 169 13.08 2.10 -3.03
N ARG A 170 14.11 2.91 -3.26
CA ARG A 170 15.48 2.61 -2.84
C ARG A 170 15.57 2.44 -1.33
N ARG A 171 14.96 3.35 -0.55
CA ARG A 171 14.94 3.26 0.91
C ARG A 171 14.24 2.01 1.42
N LEU A 172 13.10 1.63 0.84
CA LEU A 172 12.39 0.39 1.20
C LEU A 172 13.26 -0.84 0.89
N LEU A 173 13.91 -0.90 -0.27
CA LEU A 173 14.77 -2.01 -0.64
C LEU A 173 16.05 -2.07 0.21
N THR A 174 16.58 -0.93 0.62
CA THR A 174 17.71 -0.86 1.57
C THR A 174 17.30 -1.36 2.95
N LEU A 175 16.15 -0.92 3.46
CA LEU A 175 15.58 -1.40 4.73
C LEU A 175 15.41 -2.92 4.72
N GLU A 176 15.01 -3.48 3.59
CA GLU A 176 14.84 -4.92 3.42
C GLU A 176 16.16 -5.69 3.14
N GLY A 177 17.29 -5.00 3.10
CA GLY A 177 18.60 -5.60 2.87
C GLY A 177 18.86 -6.05 1.42
N VAL A 178 18.02 -5.62 0.48
CA VAL A 178 18.19 -5.91 -0.97
C VAL A 178 19.25 -5.01 -1.59
N LEU A 179 19.30 -3.75 -1.18
CA LEU A 179 20.30 -2.78 -1.60
C LEU A 179 21.25 -2.45 -0.43
N PRO A 180 22.51 -2.14 -0.70
CA PRO A 180 23.42 -1.70 0.34
C PRO A 180 22.97 -0.36 0.94
N GLU A 181 23.30 -0.13 2.21
CA GLU A 181 23.13 1.18 2.81
C GLU A 181 24.03 2.21 2.09
N PRO A 182 23.54 3.45 1.91
CA PRO A 182 24.39 4.53 1.39
C PRO A 182 25.61 4.73 2.30
N LEU A 183 26.76 4.88 1.72
CA LEU A 183 28.03 5.07 2.47
C LEU A 183 28.12 6.46 3.15
N PHE A 184 27.16 7.36 2.92
CA PHE A 184 27.13 8.71 3.46
C PHE A 184 25.68 9.18 3.70
#